data_0d5a7fb8c6c8fa4866500752a869162c
#
_entry.id   0d5a7fb8c6c8fa4866500752a869162c
#
_cell.length_a   1.000
_cell.length_b   1.000
_cell.length_c   1.000
_cell.angle_alpha   90.00
_cell.angle_beta   90.00
_cell.angle_gamma   90.00
#
_symmetry.space_group_name_H-M   'P 1'
#
loop_
_entity.id
_entity.type
_entity.pdbx_description
1 polymer ?
#
loop_
_entity_poly.entity_id
_entity_poly.type
_entity_poly.pdbx_seq_one_letter_code
_entity_poly.pdbx_strand_id
1 'polypeptide(L)'
;MMKSSRPDIGIISNIGVSHLEYLGSRDGILKAKLEILKGMKKGAPLILNGDNDKLVTVREPDYKLVFFGIENPNVDFRAKDIEEKNGFTSFTVEFYGASQRVTVPTVGIHNVYDALAAFAVGYEMRMEPRKIAAGLK
;
A
#
# COMPACT_ATOMS: atom_id res chain seq x y z
N MET A 1 8.86 11.51 -23.78
CA MET A 1 8.86 11.16 -23.38
C MET A 1 8.99 10.37 -22.69
N MET A 2 9.25 10.01 -22.73
CA MET A 2 9.21 9.24 -22.05
C MET A 2 9.82 8.96 -21.00
N LYS A 3 10.38 9.09 -20.63
CA LYS A 3 10.75 8.94 -19.35
C LYS A 3 9.91 8.03 -18.57
N SER A 4 8.92 7.66 -19.11
CA SER A 4 7.94 6.85 -18.46
C SER A 4 8.41 5.45 -18.12
N SER A 5 9.55 5.04 -18.59
CA SER A 5 10.06 3.72 -18.24
C SER A 5 10.46 3.59 -16.77
N ARG A 6 10.52 4.71 -16.04
CA ARG A 6 10.86 4.67 -14.61
C ARG A 6 9.64 5.09 -13.79
N PRO A 7 9.03 4.17 -13.07
CA PRO A 7 7.91 4.54 -12.22
C PRO A 7 8.36 5.45 -11.09
N ASP A 8 7.50 6.41 -10.73
CA ASP A 8 7.77 7.32 -9.64
C ASP A 8 7.40 6.74 -8.28
N ILE A 9 6.51 5.77 -8.26
CA ILE A 9 6.05 5.11 -7.04
C ILE A 9 5.85 3.64 -7.35
N GLY A 10 6.35 2.77 -6.49
CA GLY A 10 6.10 1.35 -6.60
C GLY A 10 5.15 0.89 -5.52
N ILE A 11 4.30 -0.09 -5.82
CA ILE A 11 3.37 -0.66 -4.85
C ILE A 11 3.44 -2.17 -4.90
N ILE A 12 3.60 -2.80 -3.74
CA ILE A 12 3.43 -4.24 -3.61
C ILE A 12 2.42 -4.46 -2.49
N SER A 13 1.21 -4.82 -2.86
CA SER A 13 0.13 -4.94 -1.88
C SER A 13 0.04 -6.31 -1.25
N ASN A 14 0.57 -7.33 -1.91
CA ASN A 14 0.47 -8.68 -1.37
C ASN A 14 1.45 -9.63 -2.06
N ILE A 15 1.89 -10.65 -1.31
CA ILE A 15 2.62 -11.80 -1.85
C ILE A 15 1.73 -13.00 -1.59
N GLY A 16 0.93 -13.35 -2.57
CA GLY A 16 -0.03 -14.43 -2.44
C GLY A 16 0.54 -15.80 -2.78
N VAL A 17 -0.25 -16.83 -2.51
CA VAL A 17 0.16 -18.20 -2.79
C VAL A 17 -0.17 -18.64 -4.20
N SER A 18 -1.02 -17.91 -4.90
CA SER A 18 -1.48 -18.30 -6.23
C SER A 18 -0.38 -18.33 -7.28
N HIS A 19 0.76 -17.74 -7.01
CA HIS A 19 1.89 -17.70 -7.94
C HIS A 19 2.97 -18.72 -7.62
N LEU A 20 2.79 -19.52 -6.59
CA LEU A 20 3.83 -20.45 -6.16
C LEU A 20 4.23 -21.44 -7.24
N GLU A 21 3.25 -21.91 -8.01
CA GLU A 21 3.55 -22.91 -9.05
C GLU A 21 4.37 -22.35 -10.20
N TYR A 22 4.40 -21.03 -10.35
CA TYR A 22 5.17 -20.39 -11.41
C TYR A 22 6.54 -19.93 -10.95
N LEU A 23 6.63 -19.47 -9.72
CA LEU A 23 7.86 -18.85 -9.21
C LEU A 23 8.50 -19.64 -8.09
N GLY A 24 7.91 -20.77 -7.73
CA GLY A 24 8.47 -21.72 -6.80
C GLY A 24 8.17 -21.41 -5.35
N SER A 25 8.34 -20.19 -4.89
CA SER A 25 8.14 -19.85 -3.50
C SER A 25 7.71 -18.40 -3.37
N ARG A 26 7.17 -18.08 -2.19
CA ARG A 26 6.79 -16.69 -1.89
C ARG A 26 8.01 -15.78 -1.86
N ASP A 27 9.16 -16.30 -1.40
CA ASP A 27 10.39 -15.52 -1.45
C ASP A 27 10.82 -15.26 -2.87
N GLY A 28 10.64 -16.24 -3.77
CA GLY A 28 10.93 -16.05 -5.18
C GLY A 28 10.01 -15.01 -5.82
N ILE A 29 8.74 -15.01 -5.44
CA ILE A 29 7.78 -14.03 -5.94
C ILE A 29 8.19 -12.62 -5.49
N LEU A 30 8.55 -12.47 -4.23
CA LEU A 30 9.00 -11.18 -3.70
C LEU A 30 10.24 -10.70 -4.45
N LYS A 31 11.21 -11.58 -4.62
CA LYS A 31 12.44 -11.23 -5.33
C LYS A 31 12.15 -10.77 -6.75
N ALA A 32 11.25 -11.49 -7.45
CA ALA A 32 10.89 -11.12 -8.81
C ALA A 32 10.22 -9.75 -8.87
N LYS A 33 9.33 -9.46 -7.93
CA LYS A 33 8.65 -8.16 -7.88
C LYS A 33 9.62 -7.03 -7.59
N LEU A 34 10.57 -7.25 -6.69
CA LEU A 34 11.57 -6.24 -6.39
C LEU A 34 12.48 -5.99 -7.59
N GLU A 35 12.79 -7.03 -8.37
CA GLU A 35 13.57 -6.87 -9.58
C GLU A 35 12.88 -5.96 -10.59
N ILE A 36 11.58 -6.14 -10.74
CA ILE A 36 10.79 -5.30 -11.65
C ILE A 36 10.87 -3.84 -11.26
N LEU A 37 10.94 -3.57 -9.95
CA LEU A 37 10.93 -2.20 -9.44
C LEU A 37 12.31 -1.53 -9.46
N LYS A 38 13.36 -2.23 -9.85
CA LYS A 38 14.71 -1.66 -9.84
C LYS A 38 14.87 -0.45 -10.75
N GLY A 39 13.95 -0.26 -11.69
CA GLY A 39 14.00 0.92 -12.56
C GLY A 39 13.51 2.20 -11.92
N MET A 40 12.98 2.15 -10.69
CA MET A 40 12.49 3.34 -10.02
C MET A 40 13.62 4.30 -9.69
N LYS A 41 13.28 5.57 -9.62
CA LYS A 41 14.24 6.59 -9.18
C LYS A 41 14.69 6.29 -7.77
N LYS A 42 15.97 6.55 -7.50
CA LYS A 42 16.50 6.46 -6.16
C LYS A 42 15.74 7.43 -5.25
N GLY A 43 15.32 6.97 -4.10
CA GLY A 43 14.52 7.77 -3.17
C GLY A 43 13.03 7.74 -3.44
N ALA A 44 12.57 7.08 -4.50
CA ALA A 44 11.14 7.00 -4.80
C ALA A 44 10.42 6.19 -3.72
N PRO A 45 9.15 6.52 -3.45
CA PRO A 45 8.38 5.74 -2.47
C PRO A 45 8.10 4.32 -2.98
N LEU A 46 8.28 3.36 -2.10
CA LEU A 46 7.88 1.97 -2.33
C LEU A 46 6.84 1.64 -1.27
N ILE A 47 5.59 1.46 -1.71
CA ILE A 47 4.45 1.26 -0.83
C ILE A 47 4.25 -0.24 -0.61
N LEU A 48 4.30 -0.67 0.63
CA LEU A 48 4.30 -2.10 0.97
C LEU A 48 3.25 -2.41 2.01
N ASN A 49 2.57 -3.56 1.86
CA ASN A 49 1.63 -4.03 2.86
C ASN A 49 2.40 -4.57 4.06
N GLY A 50 2.35 -3.86 5.18
CA GLY A 50 3.06 -4.22 6.40
C GLY A 50 2.43 -5.38 7.17
N ASP A 51 1.24 -5.82 6.77
CA ASP A 51 0.61 -7.00 7.36
C ASP A 51 1.03 -8.29 6.65
N ASN A 52 1.73 -8.17 5.52
CA ASN A 52 2.23 -9.33 4.80
C ASN A 52 3.58 -9.75 5.38
N ASP A 53 3.70 -11.03 5.72
CA ASP A 53 4.87 -11.55 6.41
C ASP A 53 6.17 -11.42 5.61
N LYS A 54 6.08 -11.42 4.29
CA LYS A 54 7.26 -11.26 3.44
C LYS A 54 7.57 -9.79 3.19
N LEU A 55 6.55 -8.98 2.91
CA LEU A 55 6.75 -7.57 2.59
C LEU A 55 7.27 -6.78 3.78
N VAL A 56 6.86 -7.15 4.99
CA VAL A 56 7.28 -6.42 6.19
C VAL A 56 8.80 -6.54 6.42
N THR A 57 9.43 -7.54 5.81
CA THR A 57 10.89 -7.75 5.95
C THR A 57 11.72 -7.05 4.89
N VAL A 58 11.08 -6.37 3.93
CA VAL A 58 11.81 -5.72 2.84
C VAL A 58 12.71 -4.61 3.38
N ARG A 59 13.93 -4.57 2.89
CA ARG A 59 14.90 -3.53 3.22
C ARG A 59 15.58 -3.11 1.93
N GLU A 60 15.16 -1.99 1.37
CA GLU A 60 15.70 -1.46 0.12
C GLU A 60 16.18 -0.04 0.37
N PRO A 61 17.46 0.14 0.64
CA PRO A 61 17.98 1.46 1.03
C PRO A 61 17.87 2.53 -0.07
N ASP A 62 17.68 2.11 -1.31
CA ASP A 62 17.56 3.07 -2.41
C ASP A 62 16.18 3.67 -2.54
N TYR A 63 15.21 3.21 -1.76
CA TYR A 63 13.84 3.68 -1.86
C TYR A 63 13.32 4.14 -0.51
N LYS A 64 12.29 4.99 -0.55
CA LYS A 64 11.57 5.37 0.67
C LYS A 64 10.53 4.31 0.94
N LEU A 65 10.75 3.47 1.94
CA LEU A 65 9.80 2.40 2.26
C LEU A 65 8.63 2.99 3.04
N VAL A 66 7.42 2.74 2.55
CA VAL A 66 6.19 3.21 3.18
C VAL A 66 5.30 1.99 3.39
N PHE A 67 4.97 1.70 4.63
CA PHE A 67 4.17 0.54 4.98
C PHE A 67 2.75 0.93 5.32
N PHE A 68 1.79 0.11 4.92
CA PHE A 68 0.40 0.29 5.33
C PHE A 68 -0.11 -1.03 5.90
N GLY A 69 -1.13 -0.97 6.73
CA GLY A 69 -1.67 -2.18 7.31
C GLY A 69 -2.84 -1.92 8.23
N ILE A 70 -3.42 -3.01 8.70
CA ILE A 70 -4.55 -2.99 9.63
C ILE A 70 -4.11 -3.57 10.97
N GLU A 71 -3.44 -4.72 10.93
CA GLU A 71 -3.07 -5.46 12.12
C GLU A 71 -1.75 -4.99 12.73
N ASN A 72 -0.80 -4.63 11.88
CA ASN A 72 0.54 -4.24 12.33
C ASN A 72 0.52 -2.79 12.83
N PRO A 73 0.78 -2.56 14.13
CA PRO A 73 0.76 -1.20 14.66
C PRO A 73 1.96 -0.35 14.28
N ASN A 74 2.97 -0.97 13.65
CA ASN A 74 4.21 -0.28 13.32
C ASN A 74 4.29 0.15 11.86
N VAL A 75 3.15 0.36 11.22
CA VAL A 75 3.10 0.82 9.84
C VAL A 75 2.91 2.33 9.79
N ASP A 76 3.20 2.92 8.62
CA ASP A 76 3.07 4.35 8.41
C ASP A 76 1.62 4.78 8.21
N PHE A 77 0.83 3.93 7.57
CA PHE A 77 -0.61 4.19 7.31
C PHE A 77 -1.40 3.01 7.86
N ARG A 78 -2.19 3.25 8.88
CA ARG A 78 -2.93 2.18 9.54
C ARG A 78 -4.42 2.46 9.51
N ALA A 79 -5.22 1.45 9.15
CA ALA A 79 -6.67 1.55 9.22
C ALA A 79 -7.15 1.13 10.59
N LYS A 80 -8.01 1.93 11.19
CA LYS A 80 -8.61 1.68 12.50
C LYS A 80 -10.10 1.96 12.45
N ASP A 81 -10.83 1.43 13.43
CA ASP A 81 -12.26 1.69 13.57
C ASP A 81 -13.02 1.36 12.30
N ILE A 82 -12.78 0.17 11.77
CA ILE A 82 -13.39 -0.28 10.52
C ILE A 82 -14.84 -0.66 10.76
N GLU A 83 -15.75 -0.09 9.97
CA GLU A 83 -17.17 -0.37 10.05
C GLU A 83 -17.73 -0.65 8.67
N GLU A 84 -18.56 -1.67 8.56
CA GLU A 84 -19.26 -1.98 7.31
C GLU A 84 -20.76 -1.74 7.53
N LYS A 85 -21.38 -0.94 6.68
CA LYS A 85 -22.78 -0.61 6.81
C LYS A 85 -23.36 -0.20 5.46
N ASN A 86 -24.49 -0.81 5.12
CA ASN A 86 -25.25 -0.45 3.91
C ASN A 86 -24.41 -0.49 2.62
N GLY A 87 -23.53 -1.47 2.52
CA GLY A 87 -22.71 -1.62 1.32
C GLY A 87 -21.47 -0.74 1.28
N PHE A 88 -21.20 -0.02 2.36
CA PHE A 88 -20.04 0.86 2.47
C PHE A 88 -19.13 0.39 3.59
N THR A 89 -17.87 0.66 3.46
CA THR A 89 -16.89 0.44 4.52
C THR A 89 -16.27 1.77 4.90
N SER A 90 -16.30 2.09 6.19
CA SER A 90 -15.68 3.31 6.71
C SER A 90 -14.56 2.94 7.68
N PHE A 91 -13.49 3.69 7.67
CA PHE A 91 -12.39 3.46 8.59
C PHE A 91 -11.58 4.75 8.74
N THR A 92 -10.78 4.79 9.79
CA THR A 92 -9.89 5.92 10.03
C THR A 92 -8.47 5.52 9.62
N VAL A 93 -7.84 6.32 8.77
CA VAL A 93 -6.43 6.14 8.45
C VAL A 93 -5.61 6.98 9.41
N GLU A 94 -4.74 6.34 10.17
CA GLU A 94 -3.78 7.04 11.03
C GLU A 94 -2.43 7.06 10.32
N PHE A 95 -1.82 8.23 10.22
CA PHE A 95 -0.56 8.39 9.52
C PHE A 95 0.22 9.59 10.06
N TYR A 96 1.48 9.39 10.40
CA TYR A 96 2.41 10.44 10.80
C TYR A 96 1.81 11.42 11.85
N GLY A 97 1.08 10.89 12.82
CA GLY A 97 0.49 11.71 13.86
C GLY A 97 -0.82 12.38 13.49
N ALA A 98 -1.34 12.12 12.29
CA ALA A 98 -2.61 12.68 11.82
C ALA A 98 -3.61 11.56 11.59
N SER A 99 -4.84 11.93 11.28
CA SER A 99 -5.86 10.92 10.94
C SER A 99 -6.85 11.50 9.94
N GLN A 100 -7.45 10.60 9.17
CA GLN A 100 -8.45 10.98 8.18
C GLN A 100 -9.49 9.86 8.06
N ARG A 101 -10.77 10.21 8.18
CA ARG A 101 -11.84 9.23 8.00
C ARG A 101 -12.08 9.01 6.51
N VAL A 102 -12.21 7.74 6.12
CA VAL A 102 -12.38 7.33 4.73
C VAL A 102 -13.59 6.42 4.63
N THR A 103 -14.41 6.60 3.59
CA THR A 103 -15.54 5.72 3.30
C THR A 103 -15.43 5.26 1.84
N VAL A 104 -15.50 3.94 1.63
CA VAL A 104 -15.47 3.38 0.28
C VAL A 104 -16.79 2.66 0.01
N PRO A 105 -17.25 2.66 -1.25
CA PRO A 105 -18.59 2.13 -1.60
C PRO A 105 -18.60 0.62 -1.83
N THR A 106 -17.79 -0.11 -1.09
CA THR A 106 -17.72 -1.57 -1.18
C THR A 106 -17.50 -2.13 0.21
N VAL A 107 -17.71 -3.43 0.38
CA VAL A 107 -17.44 -4.10 1.64
C VAL A 107 -16.37 -5.16 1.41
N GLY A 108 -15.64 -5.49 2.49
CA GLY A 108 -14.61 -6.50 2.45
C GLY A 108 -13.27 -5.93 2.89
N ILE A 109 -12.51 -6.75 3.61
CA ILE A 109 -11.26 -6.29 4.21
C ILE A 109 -10.21 -5.98 3.14
N HIS A 110 -10.21 -6.70 2.01
CA HIS A 110 -9.24 -6.44 0.96
C HIS A 110 -9.46 -5.05 0.33
N ASN A 111 -10.70 -4.54 0.36
CA ASN A 111 -10.97 -3.19 -0.12
C ASN A 111 -10.38 -2.14 0.81
N VAL A 112 -10.28 -2.45 2.11
CA VAL A 112 -9.61 -1.57 3.06
C VAL A 112 -8.12 -1.49 2.73
N TYR A 113 -7.49 -2.64 2.44
CA TYR A 113 -6.08 -2.65 2.06
C TYR A 113 -5.86 -1.86 0.77
N ASP A 114 -6.73 -2.04 -0.23
CA ASP A 114 -6.60 -1.31 -1.50
C ASP A 114 -6.74 0.20 -1.27
N ALA A 115 -7.68 0.59 -0.43
CA ALA A 115 -7.89 2.01 -0.12
C ALA A 115 -6.70 2.59 0.66
N LEU A 116 -6.12 1.81 1.58
CA LEU A 116 -4.93 2.25 2.30
C LEU A 116 -3.76 2.48 1.35
N ALA A 117 -3.56 1.55 0.41
CA ALA A 117 -2.48 1.69 -0.56
C ALA A 117 -2.70 2.95 -1.41
N ALA A 118 -3.93 3.17 -1.86
CA ALA A 118 -4.27 4.34 -2.65
C ALA A 118 -4.09 5.63 -1.84
N PHE A 119 -4.47 5.60 -0.56
CA PHE A 119 -4.28 6.75 0.32
C PHE A 119 -2.79 7.08 0.48
N ALA A 120 -1.97 6.05 0.70
CA ALA A 120 -0.54 6.23 0.86
C ALA A 120 0.08 6.83 -0.42
N VAL A 121 -0.32 6.32 -1.59
CA VAL A 121 0.16 6.86 -2.86
C VAL A 121 -0.23 8.33 -2.99
N GLY A 122 -1.50 8.66 -2.73
CA GLY A 122 -1.95 10.05 -2.83
C GLY A 122 -1.18 10.97 -1.90
N TYR A 123 -0.95 10.52 -0.68
CA TYR A 123 -0.21 11.32 0.29
C TYR A 123 1.25 11.54 -0.16
N GLU A 124 1.89 10.49 -0.68
CA GLU A 124 3.26 10.62 -1.18
C GLU A 124 3.33 11.51 -2.41
N MET A 125 2.23 11.66 -3.13
CA MET A 125 2.13 12.59 -4.25
C MET A 125 1.68 13.98 -3.80
N ARG A 126 1.66 14.23 -2.49
CA ARG A 126 1.37 15.52 -1.87
C ARG A 126 -0.06 16.00 -2.03
N MET A 127 -0.99 15.05 -2.14
CA MET A 127 -2.41 15.38 -2.13
C MET A 127 -2.86 15.59 -0.68
N GLU A 128 -3.81 16.50 -0.49
CA GLU A 128 -4.39 16.70 0.82
C GLU A 128 -5.19 15.48 1.26
N PRO A 129 -5.06 15.04 2.52
CA PRO A 129 -5.79 13.85 3.01
C PRO A 129 -7.28 13.90 2.74
N ARG A 130 -7.91 15.06 2.93
CA ARG A 130 -9.33 15.26 2.68
C ARG A 130 -9.70 14.97 1.23
N LYS A 131 -8.86 15.39 0.30
CA LYS A 131 -9.10 15.19 -1.13
C LYS A 131 -8.87 13.75 -1.53
N ILE A 132 -7.90 13.09 -0.91
CA ILE A 132 -7.69 11.66 -1.16
C ILE A 132 -8.94 10.90 -0.73
N ALA A 133 -9.42 11.18 0.48
CA ALA A 133 -10.61 10.51 1.01
C ALA A 133 -11.83 10.75 0.12
N ALA A 134 -12.00 11.98 -0.38
CA ALA A 134 -13.11 12.30 -1.29
C ALA A 134 -13.05 11.49 -2.58
N GLY A 135 -11.84 11.27 -3.09
CA GLY A 135 -11.68 10.50 -4.32
C GLY A 135 -11.90 9.01 -4.16
N LEU A 136 -11.88 8.50 -2.94
CA LEU A 136 -12.08 7.07 -2.67
C LEU A 136 -13.54 6.70 -2.46
N LYS A 137 -14.42 7.68 -2.35
CA LYS A 137 -15.85 7.40 -2.17
C LYS A 137 -16.47 6.74 -3.39
#